data_ecbe02c648e6266c3ec06746cdb428e6
#
_entry.id   ecbe02c648e6266c3ec06746cdb428e6
#
_cell.length_a   1.000
_cell.length_b   1.000
_cell.length_c   1.000
_cell.angle_alpha   90.00
_cell.angle_beta   90.00
_cell.angle_gamma   90.00
#
_symmetry.space_group_name_H-M   'P 1'
#
loop_
_entity.id
_entity.type
_entity.pdbx_description
1 polymer ?
#
loop_
_entity_poly.entity_id
_entity_poly.type
_entity_poly.pdbx_seq_one_letter_code
_entity_poly.pdbx_strand_id
1 'polypeptide(L)'
;MKIFLDTAVYEDIEKANQSGLIDGVTTNPSLILKSGGDPVETIRRISGDFPFFESISAEVVADKALEMVDQAQAFKDMQNVTIKVPLTVEGLKACKLLSSD
;
A
#
# COMPACT_ATOMS: atom_id res chain seq x y z
N MET A 1 -5.70 17.37 10.50
CA MET A 1 -6.45 16.39 9.68
C MET A 1 -5.55 15.84 8.60
N LYS A 2 -5.61 14.54 8.39
CA LYS A 2 -4.86 13.87 7.32
C LYS A 2 -5.80 13.52 6.19
N ILE A 3 -5.36 13.75 4.94
CA ILE A 3 -6.18 13.48 3.75
C ILE A 3 -5.46 12.45 2.88
N PHE A 4 -6.14 11.34 2.60
CA PHE A 4 -5.62 10.25 1.79
C PHE A 4 -6.47 10.09 0.54
N LEU A 5 -5.81 9.91 -0.61
CA LEU A 5 -6.48 9.63 -1.87
C LEU A 5 -6.57 8.13 -2.08
N ASP A 6 -7.76 7.61 -2.35
CA ASP A 6 -7.97 6.17 -2.57
C ASP A 6 -7.91 5.87 -4.06
N THR A 7 -6.71 5.63 -4.55
CA THR A 7 -6.48 5.34 -5.97
C THR A 7 -5.09 4.74 -6.18
N ALA A 8 -4.93 3.99 -7.27
CA ALA A 8 -3.63 3.54 -7.75
C ALA A 8 -3.30 4.14 -9.12
N VAL A 9 -4.11 5.08 -9.60
CA VAL A 9 -3.88 5.76 -10.89
C VAL A 9 -2.85 6.85 -10.69
N TYR A 10 -1.67 6.68 -11.28
CA TYR A 10 -0.53 7.57 -11.10
C TYR A 10 -0.87 9.04 -11.41
N GLU A 11 -1.57 9.27 -12.53
CA GLU A 11 -1.94 10.63 -12.96
C GLU A 11 -2.83 11.34 -11.95
N ASP A 12 -3.73 10.61 -11.29
CA ASP A 12 -4.60 11.18 -10.25
C ASP A 12 -3.79 11.56 -9.02
N ILE A 13 -2.83 10.72 -8.65
CA ILE A 13 -1.94 10.99 -7.52
C ILE A 13 -1.10 12.23 -7.79
N GLU A 14 -0.55 12.35 -9.00
CA GLU A 14 0.26 13.48 -9.39
C GLU A 14 -0.54 14.79 -9.33
N LYS A 15 -1.75 14.78 -9.87
CA LYS A 15 -2.64 15.95 -9.81
C LYS A 15 -2.99 16.34 -8.39
N ALA A 16 -3.35 15.39 -7.57
CA ALA A 16 -3.69 15.64 -6.17
C ALA A 16 -2.48 16.15 -5.38
N ASN A 17 -1.29 15.61 -5.66
CA ASN A 17 -0.07 16.07 -5.03
C ASN A 17 0.25 17.52 -5.39
N GLN A 18 0.00 17.92 -6.64
CA GLN A 18 0.22 19.31 -7.07
C GLN A 18 -0.64 20.29 -6.29
N SER A 19 -1.81 19.85 -5.80
CA SER A 19 -2.66 20.69 -4.95
C SER A 19 -2.08 20.91 -3.56
N GLY A 20 -1.16 20.06 -3.12
CA GLY A 20 -0.58 20.11 -1.79
C GLY A 20 -1.52 19.66 -0.67
N LEU A 21 -2.67 19.06 -1.00
CA LEU A 21 -3.71 18.75 -0.04
C LEU A 21 -3.66 17.32 0.49
N ILE A 22 -2.91 16.41 -0.13
CA ILE A 22 -2.92 15.02 0.30
C ILE A 22 -1.67 14.64 1.10
N ASP A 23 -1.87 13.81 2.09
CA ASP A 23 -0.81 13.30 2.97
C ASP A 23 -0.34 11.90 2.58
N GLY A 24 -1.14 11.20 1.79
CA GLY A 24 -0.81 9.86 1.35
C GLY A 24 -1.85 9.27 0.43
N VAL A 25 -1.69 7.98 0.17
CA VAL A 25 -2.51 7.25 -0.80
C VAL A 25 -2.88 5.88 -0.22
N THR A 26 -4.11 5.46 -0.45
CA THR A 26 -4.54 4.09 -0.19
C THR A 26 -4.73 3.38 -1.53
N THR A 27 -4.16 2.19 -1.68
CA THR A 27 -4.28 1.43 -2.92
C THR A 27 -5.04 0.14 -2.71
N ASN A 28 -5.50 -0.45 -3.81
CA ASN A 28 -6.26 -1.69 -3.83
C ASN A 28 -5.69 -2.60 -4.92
N PRO A 29 -5.21 -3.82 -4.58
CA PRO A 29 -4.60 -4.72 -5.57
C PRO A 29 -5.53 -5.07 -6.72
N SER A 30 -6.84 -5.22 -6.45
CA SER A 30 -7.81 -5.54 -7.50
C SER A 30 -7.89 -4.45 -8.55
N LEU A 31 -7.87 -3.18 -8.12
CA LEU A 31 -7.90 -2.05 -9.05
C LEU A 31 -6.61 -1.96 -9.86
N ILE A 32 -5.47 -2.24 -9.23
CA ILE A 32 -4.18 -2.24 -9.92
C ILE A 32 -4.14 -3.31 -10.99
N LEU A 33 -4.58 -4.53 -10.67
CA LEU A 33 -4.63 -5.63 -11.62
C LEU A 33 -5.59 -5.35 -12.77
N LYS A 34 -6.73 -4.73 -12.51
CA LYS A 34 -7.69 -4.34 -13.54
C LYS A 34 -7.11 -3.36 -14.54
N SER A 35 -6.23 -2.46 -14.08
CA SER A 35 -5.58 -1.49 -14.96
C SER A 35 -4.41 -2.08 -15.75
N GLY A 36 -4.12 -3.37 -15.56
CA GLY A 36 -3.00 -4.06 -16.24
C GLY A 36 -1.67 -3.92 -15.54
N GLY A 37 -1.65 -3.34 -14.33
CA GLY A 37 -0.43 -3.11 -13.59
C GLY A 37 -0.06 -4.26 -12.66
N ASP A 38 1.21 -4.31 -12.27
CA ASP A 38 1.69 -5.19 -11.21
C ASP A 38 1.63 -4.44 -9.88
N PRO A 39 0.97 -4.99 -8.82
CA PRO A 39 0.82 -4.27 -7.56
C PRO A 39 2.14 -3.85 -6.91
N VAL A 40 3.14 -4.73 -6.87
CA VAL A 40 4.42 -4.41 -6.25
C VAL A 40 5.13 -3.30 -7.00
N GLU A 41 5.21 -3.41 -8.33
CA GLU A 41 5.88 -2.41 -9.15
C GLU A 41 5.16 -1.07 -9.13
N THR A 42 3.82 -1.07 -9.14
CA THR A 42 3.02 0.15 -9.07
C THR A 42 3.28 0.89 -7.75
N ILE A 43 3.25 0.17 -6.64
CA ILE A 43 3.48 0.77 -5.33
C ILE A 43 4.93 1.23 -5.18
N ARG A 44 5.89 0.47 -5.72
CA ARG A 44 7.30 0.87 -5.73
C ARG A 44 7.49 2.19 -6.47
N ARG A 45 6.83 2.35 -7.61
CA ARG A 45 6.88 3.59 -8.39
C ARG A 45 6.31 4.77 -7.61
N ILE A 46 5.14 4.58 -6.99
CA ILE A 46 4.49 5.64 -6.20
C ILE A 46 5.38 5.99 -5.00
N SER A 47 5.88 5.01 -4.28
CA SER A 47 6.75 5.23 -3.13
C SER A 47 8.03 5.98 -3.51
N GLY A 48 8.63 5.63 -4.64
CA GLY A 48 9.85 6.26 -5.13
C GLY A 48 9.64 7.70 -5.60
N ASP A 49 8.52 7.96 -6.27
CA ASP A 49 8.23 9.29 -6.84
C ASP A 49 7.60 10.25 -5.81
N PHE A 50 6.98 9.71 -4.76
CA PHE A 50 6.34 10.52 -3.71
C PHE A 50 6.85 10.11 -2.33
N PRO A 51 8.18 10.24 -2.07
CA PRO A 51 8.77 9.79 -0.81
C PRO A 51 8.35 10.62 0.41
N PHE A 52 7.77 11.78 0.19
CA PHE A 52 7.29 12.69 1.23
C PHE A 52 5.86 12.35 1.70
N PHE A 53 5.15 11.45 1.03
CA PHE A 53 3.85 10.99 1.54
C PHE A 53 4.06 10.28 2.88
N GLU A 54 3.20 10.57 3.84
CA GLU A 54 3.25 9.96 5.15
C GLU A 54 3.04 8.45 5.08
N SER A 55 2.12 8.01 4.22
CA SER A 55 1.83 6.59 4.06
C SER A 55 1.22 6.30 2.69
N ILE A 56 1.66 5.20 2.11
CA ILE A 56 1.07 4.60 0.91
C ILE A 56 0.68 3.19 1.32
N SER A 57 -0.62 2.85 1.30
CA SER A 57 -1.05 1.53 1.74
C SER A 57 -0.88 0.49 0.65
N ALA A 58 -0.41 -0.69 1.04
CA ALA A 58 -0.29 -1.85 0.16
C ALA A 58 -1.01 -3.01 0.83
N GLU A 59 -2.05 -3.55 0.18
CA GLU A 59 -2.85 -4.63 0.75
C GLU A 59 -2.30 -6.00 0.36
N VAL A 60 -2.16 -6.89 1.34
CA VAL A 60 -1.82 -8.29 1.10
C VAL A 60 -3.12 -9.09 0.97
N VAL A 61 -3.14 -10.07 0.06
CA VAL A 61 -4.38 -10.75 -0.33
C VAL A 61 -4.37 -12.27 -0.09
N ALA A 62 -3.32 -12.80 0.51
CA ALA A 62 -3.26 -14.23 0.83
C ALA A 62 -4.28 -14.59 1.91
N ASP A 63 -4.63 -15.88 2.00
CA ASP A 63 -5.64 -16.38 2.94
C ASP A 63 -5.05 -16.72 4.32
N LYS A 64 -3.76 -17.02 4.38
CA LYS A 64 -3.10 -17.46 5.61
C LYS A 64 -2.11 -16.40 6.11
N ALA A 65 -1.98 -16.32 7.45
CA ALA A 65 -1.14 -15.31 8.08
C ALA A 65 0.32 -15.36 7.59
N LEU A 66 0.92 -16.55 7.51
CA LEU A 66 2.32 -16.67 7.08
C LEU A 66 2.51 -16.26 5.62
N GLU A 67 1.52 -16.53 4.76
CA GLU A 67 1.56 -16.10 3.36
C GLU A 67 1.43 -14.59 3.24
N MET A 68 0.60 -13.98 4.09
CA MET A 68 0.45 -12.52 4.16
C MET A 68 1.78 -11.86 4.56
N VAL A 69 2.45 -12.42 5.57
CA VAL A 69 3.75 -11.93 6.01
C VAL A 69 4.78 -12.04 4.89
N ASP A 70 4.75 -13.16 4.15
CA ASP A 70 5.63 -13.36 3.01
C ASP A 70 5.39 -12.34 1.91
N GLN A 71 4.12 -12.07 1.56
CA GLN A 71 3.78 -11.04 0.59
C GLN A 71 4.26 -9.65 1.03
N ALA A 72 4.16 -9.36 2.31
CA ALA A 72 4.58 -8.06 2.85
C ALA A 72 6.08 -7.82 2.70
N GLN A 73 6.90 -8.88 2.60
CA GLN A 73 8.35 -8.74 2.44
C GLN A 73 8.73 -7.99 1.18
N ALA A 74 7.89 -8.02 0.15
CA ALA A 74 8.15 -7.29 -1.10
C ALA A 74 8.22 -5.77 -0.90
N PHE A 75 7.66 -5.26 0.20
CA PHE A 75 7.56 -3.82 0.47
C PHE A 75 8.48 -3.35 1.61
N LYS A 76 9.27 -4.25 2.20
CA LYS A 76 10.04 -3.92 3.41
C LYS A 76 11.11 -2.84 3.20
N ASP A 77 11.57 -2.66 1.97
CA ASP A 77 12.55 -1.64 1.60
C ASP A 77 11.92 -0.31 1.19
N MET A 78 10.59 -0.22 1.24
CA MET A 78 9.85 0.98 0.90
C MET A 78 9.42 1.69 2.19
N GLN A 79 10.11 2.77 2.54
CA GLN A 79 10.00 3.42 3.85
C GLN A 79 8.60 3.95 4.19
N ASN A 80 7.88 4.45 3.19
CA ASN A 80 6.56 5.07 3.41
C ASN A 80 5.39 4.16 3.04
N VAL A 81 5.63 2.86 2.88
CA VAL A 81 4.57 1.89 2.60
C VAL A 81 4.06 1.28 3.89
N THR A 82 2.75 1.30 4.06
CA THR A 82 2.05 0.68 5.19
C THR A 82 1.33 -0.56 4.70
N ILE A 83 1.58 -1.70 5.33
CA ILE A 83 0.93 -2.95 4.96
C ILE A 83 -0.49 -2.98 5.51
N LYS A 84 -1.46 -3.26 4.63
CA LYS A 84 -2.86 -3.37 4.96
C LYS A 84 -3.26 -4.84 4.91
N VAL A 85 -3.85 -5.35 5.99
CA VAL A 85 -4.28 -6.74 6.09
C VAL A 85 -5.81 -6.81 6.18
N PRO A 86 -6.43 -7.90 5.68
CA PRO A 86 -7.88 -8.05 5.82
C PRO A 86 -8.29 -8.24 7.28
N LEU A 87 -9.50 -7.79 7.61
CA LEU A 87 -10.04 -7.94 8.96
C LEU A 87 -10.62 -9.35 9.13
N THR A 88 -9.72 -10.30 9.27
CA THR A 88 -10.01 -11.72 9.50
C THR A 88 -9.11 -12.21 10.61
N VAL A 89 -9.35 -13.44 11.11
CA VAL A 89 -8.48 -14.04 12.13
C VAL A 89 -7.04 -14.14 11.61
N GLU A 90 -6.87 -14.61 10.37
CA GLU A 90 -5.54 -14.73 9.75
C GLU A 90 -4.91 -13.37 9.52
N GLY A 91 -5.69 -12.37 9.12
CA GLY A 91 -5.20 -10.99 8.97
C GLY A 91 -4.71 -10.40 10.29
N LEU A 92 -5.44 -10.63 11.37
CA LEU A 92 -5.03 -10.17 12.70
C LEU A 92 -3.75 -10.86 13.17
N LYS A 93 -3.58 -12.16 12.88
CA LYS A 93 -2.36 -12.89 13.18
C LYS A 93 -1.17 -12.32 12.39
N ALA A 94 -1.38 -12.04 11.11
CA ALA A 94 -0.36 -11.44 10.26
C ALA A 94 0.05 -10.07 10.78
N CYS A 95 -0.92 -9.24 11.18
CA CYS A 95 -0.66 -7.92 11.74
C CYS A 95 0.23 -8.01 12.98
N LYS A 96 -0.06 -8.95 13.86
CA LYS A 96 0.76 -9.15 15.07
C LYS A 96 2.19 -9.58 14.72
N LEU A 97 2.34 -10.49 13.76
CA LEU A 97 3.66 -10.96 13.33
C LEU A 97 4.47 -9.83 12.69
N LEU A 98 3.84 -9.02 11.84
CA LEU A 98 4.51 -7.91 11.18
C LEU A 98 4.91 -6.81 12.17
N SER A 99 4.07 -6.52 13.14
CA SER A 99 4.33 -5.46 14.11
C SER A 99 5.40 -5.84 15.14
N SER A 100 5.76 -7.12 15.28
CA SER A 100 6.80 -7.55 16.20
C SER A 100 8.21 -7.55 15.61
N ASP A 101 8.33 -7.20 14.33
CA ASP A 101 9.65 -7.11 13.66
C ASP A 101 10.29 -5.72 13.83
#